data_bdcfc7871b75d6d251b653a516ab0671
#
_entry.id   bdcfc7871b75d6d251b653a516ab0671
#
_cell.length_a   1.000
_cell.length_b   1.000
_cell.length_c   1.000
_cell.angle_alpha   90.00
_cell.angle_beta   90.00
_cell.angle_gamma   90.00
#
_symmetry.space_group_name_H-M   'P 1'
#
loop_
_entity.id
_entity.type
_entity.pdbx_description
1 polymer ?
#
loop_
_entity_poly.entity_id
_entity_poly.type
_entity_poly.pdbx_seq_one_letter_code
_entity_poly.pdbx_strand_id
1 'polypeptide(L)'
;AVFGGSRGWHFFLYIFIMNSERQYMIINTGNRTDIPAFFSEWFYNRIKEGFVLVRNPYHPEQITRYRLDPSVVDCLCFCTKNPEPMLERISELDDFRQLWYVTITPYGRDIEPFVPEYSKVIRSFQKLSQKKGKERVIWRYDPIFMTEKYDLQFHLEVFHEMAEKLKGYTKRCVISFIDLYEKTRRNFPQAERVMEKDRLEIGKAFVRIGEENGIRIMTCCEGNELEPYGADCGGCMTQEVIEEAIGEYLKVPAQKKNIREGCRCLLGADIGVYNTCGHGCLYCYANYDRESVEFNRKYHDRRSPLLIGHLNRGEIVKEARQESYVDYQLRLF
;
A
#
# COMPACT_ATOMS: atom_id res chain seq x y z
N ALA A 1 -10.80 -38.95 -13.76
CA ALA A 1 -10.05 -38.61 -12.59
C ALA A 1 -9.12 -37.43 -12.93
N VAL A 2 -9.51 -36.22 -12.58
CA VAL A 2 -8.66 -35.05 -12.72
C VAL A 2 -8.80 -34.28 -11.42
N PHE A 3 -7.74 -34.27 -10.62
CA PHE A 3 -7.58 -33.40 -9.48
C PHE A 3 -7.02 -32.05 -9.99
N GLY A 4 -7.84 -31.03 -9.99
CA GLY A 4 -7.52 -29.65 -10.32
C GLY A 4 -7.71 -28.75 -9.12
N GLY A 5 -6.64 -28.43 -8.44
CA GLY A 5 -6.28 -27.08 -8.03
C GLY A 5 -6.96 -26.42 -6.86
N SER A 6 -6.59 -26.78 -5.63
CA SER A 6 -6.86 -26.01 -4.41
C SER A 6 -5.65 -25.14 -3.96
N ARG A 7 -4.82 -24.61 -4.86
CA ARG A 7 -3.60 -23.89 -4.48
C ARG A 7 -3.81 -22.44 -4.02
N GLY A 8 -4.93 -21.82 -4.35
CA GLY A 8 -5.18 -20.41 -3.98
C GLY A 8 -5.56 -20.19 -2.51
N TRP A 9 -6.27 -21.10 -1.91
CA TRP A 9 -6.77 -20.99 -0.53
C TRP A 9 -5.68 -21.23 0.53
N HIS A 10 -4.73 -22.11 0.26
CA HIS A 10 -3.61 -22.37 1.16
C HIS A 10 -2.63 -21.19 1.27
N PHE A 11 -2.56 -20.34 0.25
CA PHE A 11 -1.61 -19.22 0.23
C PHE A 11 -2.02 -18.09 1.18
N PHE A 12 -3.31 -17.75 1.25
CA PHE A 12 -3.80 -16.75 2.19
C PHE A 12 -3.80 -17.21 3.65
N LEU A 13 -4.09 -18.49 3.89
CA LEU A 13 -4.03 -19.08 5.24
C LEU A 13 -2.60 -19.05 5.80
N TYR A 14 -1.60 -19.24 4.95
CA TYR A 14 -0.19 -19.26 5.35
C TYR A 14 0.34 -17.88 5.78
N ILE A 15 -0.16 -16.80 5.18
CA ILE A 15 0.24 -15.43 5.53
C ILE A 15 -0.19 -15.07 6.97
N PHE A 16 -1.29 -15.61 7.44
CA PHE A 16 -1.86 -15.22 8.74
C PHE A 16 -1.33 -16.05 9.92
N ILE A 17 -1.08 -17.34 9.72
CA ILE A 17 -0.52 -18.22 10.78
C ILE A 17 0.91 -17.79 11.14
N MET A 18 1.64 -17.18 10.19
CA MET A 18 3.00 -16.69 10.40
C MET A 18 3.08 -15.30 11.03
N ASN A 19 1.98 -14.54 11.07
CA ASN A 19 1.99 -13.18 11.65
C ASN A 19 1.94 -13.17 13.20
N SER A 20 1.65 -14.28 13.86
CA SER A 20 1.61 -14.34 15.33
C SER A 20 3.00 -14.26 16.01
N GLU A 21 4.08 -14.42 15.24
CA GLU A 21 5.47 -14.37 15.75
C GLU A 21 6.30 -13.22 15.14
N ARG A 22 5.75 -12.44 14.20
CA ARG A 22 6.50 -11.35 13.55
C ARG A 22 6.27 -10.04 14.28
N GLN A 23 7.35 -9.53 14.86
CA GLN A 23 7.38 -8.28 15.64
C GLN A 23 7.80 -7.09 14.76
N TYR A 24 7.17 -6.89 13.60
CA TYR A 24 7.49 -5.70 12.82
C TYR A 24 6.70 -4.51 13.33
N MET A 25 7.41 -3.44 13.65
CA MET A 25 6.81 -2.23 14.16
C MET A 25 6.45 -1.24 13.07
N ILE A 26 6.08 -1.76 11.91
CA ILE A 26 5.49 -1.01 10.82
C ILE A 26 3.97 -1.16 10.90
N ILE A 27 3.26 -0.06 10.95
CA ILE A 27 1.80 -0.03 10.88
C ILE A 27 1.39 0.37 9.48
N ASN A 28 0.72 -0.55 8.77
CA ASN A 28 0.20 -0.31 7.41
C ASN A 28 -1.26 0.11 7.45
N THR A 29 -1.63 1.06 6.60
CA THR A 29 -2.98 1.63 6.55
C THR A 29 -3.71 1.38 5.25
N GLY A 30 -3.11 0.67 4.28
CA GLY A 30 -3.63 0.66 2.91
C GLY A 30 -3.62 -0.68 2.18
N ASN A 31 -3.32 -1.81 2.83
CA ASN A 31 -3.33 -3.10 2.14
C ASN A 31 -4.74 -3.70 2.01
N ARG A 32 -5.63 -3.43 2.97
CA ARG A 32 -7.01 -3.96 3.01
C ARG A 32 -8.08 -2.90 2.77
N THR A 33 -7.72 -1.62 2.88
CA THR A 33 -8.59 -0.47 2.62
C THR A 33 -7.74 0.78 2.35
N ASP A 34 -8.36 1.91 2.11
CA ASP A 34 -7.68 3.21 2.02
C ASP A 34 -8.08 4.08 3.21
N ILE A 35 -7.34 3.95 4.33
CA ILE A 35 -7.60 4.71 5.56
C ILE A 35 -7.42 6.20 5.33
N PRO A 36 -6.35 6.70 4.70
CA PRO A 36 -6.20 8.12 4.41
C PRO A 36 -7.38 8.74 3.68
N ALA A 37 -7.92 8.03 2.68
CA ALA A 37 -9.00 8.56 1.86
C ALA A 37 -10.36 8.55 2.54
N PHE A 38 -10.66 7.55 3.38
CA PHE A 38 -12.02 7.31 3.85
C PHE A 38 -12.21 7.31 5.37
N PHE A 39 -11.12 7.16 6.12
CA PHE A 39 -11.15 6.94 7.56
C PHE A 39 -10.12 7.81 8.31
N SER A 40 -9.74 8.95 7.74
CA SER A 40 -8.72 9.86 8.29
C SER A 40 -9.08 10.34 9.69
N GLU A 41 -10.34 10.73 9.94
CA GLU A 41 -10.80 11.18 11.25
C GLU A 41 -10.72 10.07 12.30
N TRP A 42 -11.12 8.85 11.93
CA TRP A 42 -10.94 7.68 12.80
C TRP A 42 -9.48 7.45 13.12
N PHE A 43 -8.59 7.50 12.12
CA PHE A 43 -7.17 7.29 12.32
C PHE A 43 -6.57 8.32 13.28
N TYR A 44 -6.89 9.60 13.14
CA TYR A 44 -6.44 10.63 14.09
C TYR A 44 -6.96 10.39 15.51
N ASN A 45 -8.17 9.90 15.66
CA ASN A 45 -8.69 9.50 16.97
C ASN A 45 -7.91 8.33 17.55
N ARG A 46 -7.50 7.35 16.72
CA ARG A 46 -6.65 6.22 17.16
C ARG A 46 -5.27 6.68 17.58
N ILE A 47 -4.66 7.60 16.83
CA ILE A 47 -3.38 8.23 17.19
C ILE A 47 -3.50 8.93 18.56
N LYS A 48 -4.53 9.74 18.75
CA LYS A 48 -4.76 10.46 20.01
C LYS A 48 -4.98 9.53 21.21
N GLU A 49 -5.66 8.40 21.01
CA GLU A 49 -5.89 7.40 22.06
C GLU A 49 -4.72 6.44 22.25
N GLY A 50 -3.74 6.45 21.34
CA GLY A 50 -2.51 5.66 21.44
C GLY A 50 -2.66 4.18 21.15
N PHE A 51 -3.79 3.73 20.56
CA PHE A 51 -3.98 2.33 20.19
C PHE A 51 -5.07 2.13 19.15
N VAL A 52 -5.01 0.96 18.50
CA VAL A 52 -6.02 0.46 17.58
C VAL A 52 -6.28 -1.02 17.83
N LEU A 53 -7.52 -1.44 17.64
CA LEU A 53 -7.92 -2.85 17.66
C LEU A 53 -8.09 -3.35 16.22
N VAL A 54 -7.54 -4.52 15.95
CA VAL A 54 -7.62 -5.15 14.62
C VAL A 54 -8.19 -6.54 14.75
N ARG A 55 -9.32 -6.75 14.11
CA ARG A 55 -9.97 -8.05 14.03
C ARG A 55 -9.27 -8.90 12.97
N ASN A 56 -8.97 -10.16 13.34
CA ASN A 56 -8.40 -11.11 12.40
C ASN A 56 -9.42 -11.40 11.28
N PRO A 57 -9.09 -11.15 9.99
CA PRO A 57 -10.06 -11.33 8.90
C PRO A 57 -10.49 -12.79 8.67
N TYR A 58 -9.73 -13.76 9.18
CA TYR A 58 -10.02 -15.20 9.04
C TYR A 58 -10.57 -15.84 10.33
N HIS A 59 -10.34 -15.17 11.46
CA HIS A 59 -10.81 -15.59 12.79
C HIS A 59 -11.38 -14.37 13.51
N PRO A 60 -12.62 -13.96 13.17
CA PRO A 60 -13.19 -12.68 13.64
C PRO A 60 -13.28 -12.53 15.16
N GLU A 61 -13.28 -13.64 15.91
CA GLU A 61 -13.26 -13.66 17.38
C GLU A 61 -11.90 -13.26 17.97
N GLN A 62 -10.83 -13.30 17.16
CA GLN A 62 -9.48 -12.91 17.56
C GLN A 62 -9.24 -11.44 17.24
N ILE A 63 -8.96 -10.67 18.28
CA ILE A 63 -8.68 -9.24 18.17
C ILE A 63 -7.30 -8.97 18.72
N THR A 64 -6.51 -8.21 17.97
CA THR A 64 -5.19 -7.76 18.40
C THR A 64 -5.21 -6.27 18.68
N ARG A 65 -4.69 -5.87 19.85
CA ARG A 65 -4.46 -4.48 20.19
C ARG A 65 -3.05 -4.08 19.83
N TYR A 66 -2.91 -3.08 18.96
CA TYR A 66 -1.65 -2.46 18.62
C TYR A 66 -1.55 -1.09 19.29
N ARG A 67 -0.44 -0.82 19.94
CA ARG A 67 -0.09 0.52 20.42
C ARG A 67 0.26 1.39 19.22
N LEU A 68 -0.23 2.62 19.23
CA LEU A 68 0.15 3.68 18.30
C LEU A 68 0.99 4.70 19.09
N ASP A 69 2.24 4.34 19.32
CA ASP A 69 3.19 5.08 20.16
C ASP A 69 4.51 5.20 19.39
N PRO A 70 5.04 6.43 19.19
CA PRO A 70 6.27 6.65 18.43
C PRO A 70 7.49 5.87 18.95
N SER A 71 7.49 5.48 20.24
CA SER A 71 8.58 4.72 20.84
C SER A 71 8.61 3.25 20.43
N VAL A 72 7.52 2.72 19.89
CA VAL A 72 7.39 1.31 19.46
C VAL A 72 6.96 1.15 18.01
N VAL A 73 6.49 2.20 17.35
CA VAL A 73 6.15 2.20 15.93
C VAL A 73 7.31 2.79 15.15
N ASP A 74 8.04 1.96 14.44
CA ASP A 74 9.21 2.39 13.66
C ASP A 74 8.81 3.18 12.42
N CYS A 75 7.67 2.83 11.80
CA CYS A 75 7.14 3.54 10.66
C CYS A 75 5.61 3.40 10.54
N LEU A 76 4.91 4.50 10.34
CA LEU A 76 3.56 4.52 9.81
C LEU A 76 3.65 4.48 8.28
N CYS A 77 3.21 3.39 7.67
CA CYS A 77 3.21 3.23 6.23
C CYS A 77 1.81 3.45 5.67
N PHE A 78 1.66 4.49 4.89
CA PHE A 78 0.40 4.86 4.25
C PHE A 78 0.40 4.42 2.78
N CYS A 79 -0.67 3.74 2.36
CA CYS A 79 -0.94 3.48 0.95
C CYS A 79 -2.32 4.05 0.62
N THR A 80 -2.39 4.98 -0.33
CA THR A 80 -3.63 5.70 -0.62
C THR A 80 -3.73 6.13 -2.08
N LYS A 81 -4.96 6.25 -2.59
CA LYS A 81 -5.27 6.94 -3.84
C LYS A 81 -5.73 8.39 -3.63
N ASN A 82 -5.87 8.82 -2.37
CA ASN A 82 -6.28 10.19 -2.07
C ASN A 82 -5.78 10.62 -0.68
N PRO A 83 -4.62 11.28 -0.59
CA PRO A 83 -4.10 11.77 0.69
C PRO A 83 -4.79 13.06 1.19
N GLU A 84 -5.57 13.75 0.36
CA GLU A 84 -6.14 15.08 0.67
C GLU A 84 -6.85 15.15 2.03
N PRO A 85 -7.69 14.15 2.46
CA PRO A 85 -8.39 14.22 3.73
C PRO A 85 -7.50 14.27 4.97
N MET A 86 -6.21 13.88 4.82
CA MET A 86 -5.26 13.93 5.94
C MET A 86 -4.41 15.21 5.97
N LEU A 87 -4.36 15.99 4.88
CA LEU A 87 -3.37 17.06 4.74
C LEU A 87 -3.54 18.21 5.73
N GLU A 88 -4.77 18.52 6.13
CA GLU A 88 -5.04 19.60 7.08
C GLU A 88 -4.45 19.31 8.45
N ARG A 89 -4.56 18.08 8.91
CA ARG A 89 -4.15 17.63 10.25
C ARG A 89 -2.86 16.81 10.24
N ILE A 90 -2.11 16.81 9.15
CA ILE A 90 -0.95 15.91 9.00
C ILE A 90 0.18 16.19 9.99
N SER A 91 0.25 17.41 10.55
CA SER A 91 1.19 17.76 11.61
C SER A 91 0.93 17.02 12.93
N GLU A 92 -0.29 16.49 13.16
CA GLU A 92 -0.56 15.66 14.33
C GLU A 92 0.20 14.31 14.32
N LEU A 93 0.83 13.98 13.18
CA LEU A 93 1.65 12.78 13.00
C LEU A 93 3.16 13.08 12.99
N ASP A 94 3.61 14.29 13.35
CA ASP A 94 5.01 14.68 13.22
C ASP A 94 5.94 13.92 14.20
N ASP A 95 5.41 13.43 15.31
CA ASP A 95 6.15 12.57 16.24
C ASP A 95 6.41 11.16 15.69
N PHE A 96 5.68 10.75 14.65
CA PHE A 96 5.84 9.45 14.00
C PHE A 96 6.71 9.54 12.75
N ARG A 97 7.56 8.55 12.56
CA ARG A 97 8.24 8.31 11.29
C ARG A 97 7.22 7.80 10.29
N GLN A 98 7.24 8.31 9.06
CA GLN A 98 6.19 8.07 8.07
C GLN A 98 6.79 7.72 6.72
N LEU A 99 6.11 6.81 6.00
CA LEU A 99 6.35 6.51 4.60
C LEU A 99 5.01 6.48 3.87
N TRP A 100 4.91 7.21 2.77
CA TRP A 100 3.68 7.39 2.01
C TRP A 100 3.82 6.81 0.61
N TYR A 101 2.96 5.87 0.27
CA TYR A 101 2.74 5.42 -1.10
C TYR A 101 1.44 6.04 -1.60
N VAL A 102 1.54 6.93 -2.56
CA VAL A 102 0.36 7.53 -3.20
C VAL A 102 0.22 6.94 -4.58
N THR A 103 -0.86 6.18 -4.76
CA THR A 103 -1.18 5.58 -6.06
C THR A 103 -1.85 6.61 -6.94
N ILE A 104 -1.20 6.96 -8.03
CA ILE A 104 -1.73 7.85 -9.06
C ILE A 104 -1.68 7.09 -10.38
N THR A 105 -2.85 6.75 -10.88
CA THR A 105 -3.10 6.01 -12.11
C THR A 105 -3.92 6.88 -13.08
N PRO A 106 -3.80 6.69 -14.40
CA PRO A 106 -4.46 7.57 -15.38
C PRO A 106 -5.90 7.18 -15.70
N TYR A 107 -6.43 6.19 -14.99
CA TYR A 107 -7.70 5.57 -15.37
C TYR A 107 -8.89 6.48 -15.08
N GLY A 108 -9.87 6.44 -15.97
CA GLY A 108 -11.12 7.16 -15.82
C GLY A 108 -12.12 6.44 -14.91
N ARG A 109 -13.32 7.03 -14.80
CA ARG A 109 -14.42 6.50 -13.98
C ARG A 109 -14.96 5.15 -14.46
N ASP A 110 -14.64 4.75 -15.68
CA ASP A 110 -14.92 3.43 -16.24
C ASP A 110 -14.15 2.32 -15.51
N ILE A 111 -12.99 2.63 -14.93
CA ILE A 111 -12.13 1.69 -14.19
C ILE A 111 -12.07 2.04 -12.71
N GLU A 112 -12.01 3.33 -12.38
CA GLU A 112 -11.87 3.87 -11.02
C GLU A 112 -13.02 4.83 -10.69
N PRO A 113 -14.25 4.32 -10.48
CA PRO A 113 -15.47 5.14 -10.44
C PRO A 113 -15.43 6.29 -9.42
N PHE A 114 -14.78 6.09 -8.28
CA PHE A 114 -14.80 7.04 -7.17
C PHE A 114 -13.42 7.51 -6.73
N VAL A 115 -12.38 7.20 -7.52
CA VAL A 115 -11.05 7.80 -7.32
C VAL A 115 -11.10 9.25 -7.84
N PRO A 116 -10.53 10.23 -7.13
CA PRO A 116 -10.40 11.58 -7.66
C PRO A 116 -9.56 11.59 -8.94
N GLU A 117 -9.85 12.52 -9.85
CA GLU A 117 -9.04 12.70 -11.04
C GLU A 117 -7.56 12.85 -10.70
N TYR A 118 -6.69 12.19 -11.48
CA TYR A 118 -5.25 12.13 -11.17
C TYR A 118 -4.61 13.52 -11.02
N SER A 119 -5.10 14.53 -11.74
CA SER A 119 -4.63 15.92 -11.61
C SER A 119 -4.87 16.50 -10.21
N LYS A 120 -5.95 16.08 -9.53
CA LYS A 120 -6.24 16.47 -8.14
C LYS A 120 -5.34 15.72 -7.18
N VAL A 121 -5.14 14.42 -7.42
CA VAL A 121 -4.26 13.59 -6.60
C VAL A 121 -2.80 14.05 -6.69
N ILE A 122 -2.34 14.46 -7.89
CA ILE A 122 -1.00 15.07 -8.07
C ILE A 122 -0.85 16.32 -7.18
N ARG A 123 -1.82 17.22 -7.16
CA ARG A 123 -1.76 18.41 -6.27
C ARG A 123 -1.68 18.05 -4.80
N SER A 124 -2.46 17.05 -4.38
CA SER A 124 -2.41 16.56 -2.99
C SER A 124 -1.08 15.89 -2.68
N PHE A 125 -0.51 15.14 -3.64
CA PHE A 125 0.81 14.55 -3.55
C PHE A 125 1.90 15.63 -3.36
N GLN A 126 1.87 16.67 -4.18
CA GLN A 126 2.83 17.78 -4.09
C GLN A 126 2.76 18.47 -2.73
N LYS A 127 1.55 18.77 -2.22
CA LYS A 127 1.36 19.32 -0.87
C LYS A 127 1.90 18.39 0.21
N LEU A 128 1.63 17.08 0.09
CA LEU A 128 2.14 16.06 1.01
C LEU A 128 3.66 16.03 1.02
N SER A 129 4.27 15.98 -0.17
CA SER A 129 5.71 15.97 -0.34
C SER A 129 6.38 17.24 0.22
N GLN A 130 5.78 18.42 0.03
CA GLN A 130 6.27 19.66 0.63
C GLN A 130 6.25 19.63 2.16
N LYS A 131 5.26 18.97 2.77
CA LYS A 131 5.13 18.86 4.22
C LYS A 131 6.01 17.78 4.84
N LYS A 132 6.23 16.65 4.15
CA LYS A 132 6.88 15.45 4.71
C LYS A 132 8.26 15.14 4.12
N GLY A 133 8.61 15.76 3.00
CA GLY A 133 9.84 15.50 2.26
C GLY A 133 9.65 14.48 1.13
N LYS A 134 10.35 14.73 0.02
CA LYS A 134 10.25 13.90 -1.20
C LYS A 134 10.79 12.48 -1.04
N GLU A 135 11.60 12.23 -0.01
CA GLU A 135 12.14 10.92 0.36
C GLU A 135 11.07 10.01 0.96
N ARG A 136 10.06 10.61 1.61
CA ARG A 136 8.99 9.93 2.35
C ARG A 136 7.71 9.75 1.55
N VAL A 137 7.63 10.31 0.33
CA VAL A 137 6.43 10.24 -0.50
C VAL A 137 6.77 9.61 -1.84
N ILE A 138 6.32 8.38 -2.03
CA ILE A 138 6.62 7.54 -3.19
C ILE A 138 5.38 7.49 -4.08
N TRP A 139 5.57 7.74 -5.36
CA TRP A 139 4.52 7.53 -6.36
C TRP A 139 4.34 6.04 -6.66
N ARG A 140 3.09 5.57 -6.79
CA ARG A 140 2.76 4.25 -7.33
C ARG A 140 1.96 4.41 -8.60
N TYR A 141 2.47 3.87 -9.69
CA TYR A 141 1.74 3.70 -10.95
C TYR A 141 1.38 2.21 -11.08
N ASP A 142 0.33 1.80 -10.38
CA ASP A 142 0.01 0.40 -10.09
C ASP A 142 -1.51 0.22 -9.88
N PRO A 143 -2.13 -0.73 -10.61
CA PRO A 143 -1.55 -1.63 -11.60
C PRO A 143 -1.50 -1.04 -13.01
N ILE A 144 -0.60 -1.55 -13.86
CA ILE A 144 -0.60 -1.32 -15.30
C ILE A 144 -1.38 -2.48 -15.95
N PHE A 145 -2.34 -2.16 -16.79
CA PHE A 145 -3.05 -3.11 -17.64
C PHE A 145 -3.30 -2.49 -19.02
N MET A 146 -3.60 -3.32 -20.02
CA MET A 146 -3.86 -2.86 -21.38
C MET A 146 -5.28 -3.19 -21.80
N THR A 147 -5.89 -2.27 -22.54
CA THR A 147 -7.16 -2.38 -23.23
C THR A 147 -7.08 -1.55 -24.52
N GLU A 148 -8.12 -1.58 -25.38
CA GLU A 148 -8.17 -0.70 -26.55
C GLU A 148 -8.03 0.79 -26.21
N LYS A 149 -8.54 1.22 -25.04
CA LYS A 149 -8.49 2.62 -24.57
C LYS A 149 -7.19 2.95 -23.84
N TYR A 150 -6.67 2.00 -23.09
CA TYR A 150 -5.47 2.15 -22.25
C TYR A 150 -4.35 1.30 -22.87
N ASP A 151 -3.91 1.70 -24.06
CA ASP A 151 -2.87 1.02 -24.83
C ASP A 151 -1.45 1.47 -24.44
N LEU A 152 -0.45 0.93 -25.14
CA LEU A 152 0.94 1.26 -24.92
C LEU A 152 1.19 2.78 -25.05
N GLN A 153 0.72 3.37 -26.14
CA GLN A 153 0.96 4.79 -26.41
C GLN A 153 0.34 5.68 -25.33
N PHE A 154 -0.89 5.37 -24.93
CA PHE A 154 -1.56 6.04 -23.81
C PHE A 154 -0.71 6.00 -22.53
N HIS A 155 -0.20 4.83 -22.15
CA HIS A 155 0.62 4.69 -20.96
C HIS A 155 1.90 5.52 -21.03
N LEU A 156 2.57 5.55 -22.18
CA LEU A 156 3.79 6.31 -22.36
C LEU A 156 3.56 7.82 -22.24
N GLU A 157 2.54 8.33 -22.92
CA GLU A 157 2.19 9.76 -22.91
C GLU A 157 1.79 10.24 -21.52
N VAL A 158 0.89 9.52 -20.86
CA VAL A 158 0.38 9.94 -19.55
C VAL A 158 1.43 9.77 -18.45
N PHE A 159 2.24 8.70 -18.52
CA PHE A 159 3.33 8.54 -17.56
C PHE A 159 4.35 9.66 -17.66
N HIS A 160 4.69 10.09 -18.88
CA HIS A 160 5.57 11.23 -19.11
C HIS A 160 5.00 12.53 -18.51
N GLU A 161 3.72 12.83 -18.81
CA GLU A 161 3.02 14.00 -18.24
C GLU A 161 3.01 13.99 -16.70
N MET A 162 2.73 12.83 -16.09
CA MET A 162 2.71 12.67 -14.64
C MET A 162 4.10 12.82 -14.03
N ALA A 163 5.13 12.23 -14.66
CA ALA A 163 6.51 12.31 -14.20
C ALA A 163 7.02 13.74 -14.19
N GLU A 164 6.72 14.53 -15.25
CA GLU A 164 7.04 15.95 -15.28
C GLU A 164 6.40 16.74 -14.14
N LYS A 165 5.12 16.46 -13.85
CA LYS A 165 4.40 17.13 -12.75
C LYS A 165 4.89 16.71 -11.36
N LEU A 166 5.45 15.51 -11.24
CA LEU A 166 5.97 14.95 -9.98
C LEU A 166 7.48 15.18 -9.80
N LYS A 167 8.15 15.75 -10.81
CA LYS A 167 9.56 16.11 -10.75
C LYS A 167 9.86 16.99 -9.53
N GLY A 168 10.83 16.54 -8.71
CA GLY A 168 11.23 17.24 -7.49
C GLY A 168 10.33 16.98 -6.26
N TYR A 169 9.18 16.30 -6.42
CA TYR A 169 8.28 15.96 -5.32
C TYR A 169 8.39 14.49 -4.88
N THR A 170 9.06 13.66 -5.62
CA THR A 170 9.40 12.29 -5.25
C THR A 170 10.74 11.88 -5.83
N LYS A 171 11.38 10.88 -5.22
CA LYS A 171 12.59 10.24 -5.76
C LYS A 171 12.29 8.90 -6.41
N ARG A 172 11.09 8.34 -6.22
CA ARG A 172 10.77 6.97 -6.60
C ARG A 172 9.37 6.84 -7.17
N CYS A 173 9.24 5.96 -8.15
CA CYS A 173 7.95 5.47 -8.63
C CYS A 173 7.94 3.95 -8.61
N VAL A 174 6.96 3.36 -7.95
CA VAL A 174 6.74 1.91 -7.97
C VAL A 174 5.76 1.57 -9.09
N ILE A 175 6.15 0.66 -9.96
CA ILE A 175 5.30 0.11 -11.02
C ILE A 175 4.98 -1.36 -10.77
N SER A 176 3.81 -1.80 -11.21
CA SER A 176 3.39 -3.20 -11.18
C SER A 176 2.36 -3.45 -12.27
N PHE A 177 2.41 -4.64 -12.89
CA PHE A 177 1.42 -5.05 -13.86
C PHE A 177 0.26 -5.80 -13.19
N ILE A 178 -0.90 -5.78 -13.82
CA ILE A 178 -2.11 -6.34 -13.24
C ILE A 178 -1.99 -7.83 -12.94
N ASP A 179 -2.31 -8.21 -11.72
CA ASP A 179 -2.50 -9.60 -11.31
C ASP A 179 -3.99 -9.99 -11.50
N LEU A 180 -4.23 -11.02 -12.30
CA LEU A 180 -5.58 -11.50 -12.58
C LEU A 180 -6.05 -12.47 -11.49
N TYR A 181 -6.29 -11.95 -10.29
CA TYR A 181 -6.94 -12.69 -9.21
C TYR A 181 -8.38 -13.09 -9.61
N GLU A 182 -8.97 -14.07 -8.95
CA GLU A 182 -10.36 -14.47 -9.18
C GLU A 182 -11.34 -13.27 -9.09
N LYS A 183 -11.19 -12.43 -8.10
CA LYS A 183 -11.99 -11.19 -7.95
C LYS A 183 -11.78 -10.22 -9.11
N THR A 184 -10.52 -10.03 -9.52
CA THR A 184 -10.17 -9.16 -10.66
C THR A 184 -10.84 -9.67 -11.93
N ARG A 185 -10.73 -10.95 -12.24
CA ARG A 185 -11.37 -11.55 -13.42
C ARG A 185 -12.88 -11.39 -13.43
N ARG A 186 -13.52 -11.47 -12.26
CA ARG A 186 -14.97 -11.30 -12.12
C ARG A 186 -15.40 -9.84 -12.29
N ASN A 187 -14.71 -8.92 -11.63
CA ASN A 187 -15.09 -7.51 -11.59
C ASN A 187 -14.56 -6.71 -12.77
N PHE A 188 -13.54 -7.21 -13.45
CA PHE A 188 -12.90 -6.60 -14.62
C PHE A 188 -12.63 -7.67 -15.70
N PRO A 189 -13.67 -8.25 -16.31
CA PRO A 189 -13.52 -9.35 -17.27
C PRO A 189 -12.78 -8.97 -18.55
N GLN A 190 -12.68 -7.68 -18.88
CA GLN A 190 -11.92 -7.17 -20.02
C GLN A 190 -10.40 -7.06 -19.73
N ALA A 191 -9.99 -7.23 -18.48
CA ALA A 191 -8.58 -7.18 -18.14
C ALA A 191 -7.87 -8.44 -18.64
N GLU A 192 -6.84 -8.24 -19.42
CA GLU A 192 -5.94 -9.29 -19.90
C GLU A 192 -4.57 -9.17 -19.24
N ARG A 193 -3.86 -10.30 -19.24
CA ARG A 193 -2.47 -10.30 -18.79
C ARG A 193 -1.63 -9.49 -19.77
N VAL A 194 -0.89 -8.50 -19.28
CA VAL A 194 0.06 -7.77 -20.10
C VAL A 194 1.17 -8.72 -20.56
N MET A 195 1.36 -8.82 -21.88
CA MET A 195 2.34 -9.71 -22.47
C MET A 195 3.77 -9.28 -22.11
N GLU A 196 4.68 -10.23 -22.01
CA GLU A 196 6.07 -9.97 -21.61
C GLU A 196 6.76 -8.90 -22.47
N LYS A 197 6.52 -8.94 -23.80
CA LYS A 197 7.04 -7.92 -24.73
C LYS A 197 6.56 -6.53 -24.34
N ASP A 198 5.27 -6.35 -24.07
CA ASP A 198 4.69 -5.05 -23.76
C ASP A 198 5.14 -4.58 -22.36
N ARG A 199 5.24 -5.50 -21.40
CA ARG A 199 5.81 -5.20 -20.06
C ARG A 199 7.22 -4.66 -20.16
N LEU A 200 8.05 -5.28 -21.00
CA LEU A 200 9.42 -4.86 -21.22
C LEU A 200 9.49 -3.50 -21.94
N GLU A 201 8.65 -3.26 -22.94
CA GLU A 201 8.58 -2.01 -23.66
C GLU A 201 8.13 -0.84 -22.79
N ILE A 202 7.03 -1.02 -22.04
CA ILE A 202 6.53 -0.05 -21.04
C ILE A 202 7.61 0.22 -20.00
N GLY A 203 8.18 -0.84 -19.41
CA GLY A 203 9.14 -0.71 -18.34
C GLY A 203 10.41 0.06 -18.76
N LYS A 204 10.97 -0.24 -19.93
CA LYS A 204 12.12 0.50 -20.48
C LYS A 204 11.81 1.98 -20.68
N ALA A 205 10.65 2.29 -21.26
CA ALA A 205 10.24 3.66 -21.48
C ALA A 205 10.04 4.40 -20.16
N PHE A 206 9.42 3.76 -19.16
CA PHE A 206 9.21 4.34 -17.83
C PHE A 206 10.53 4.59 -17.10
N VAL A 207 11.52 3.69 -17.22
CA VAL A 207 12.86 3.91 -16.66
C VAL A 207 13.49 5.16 -17.27
N ARG A 208 13.50 5.28 -18.60
CA ARG A 208 14.05 6.46 -19.28
C ARG A 208 13.33 7.75 -18.85
N ILE A 209 12.00 7.77 -18.88
CA ILE A 209 11.20 8.94 -18.46
C ILE A 209 11.48 9.27 -16.98
N GLY A 210 11.61 8.26 -16.14
CA GLY A 210 11.96 8.42 -14.73
C GLY A 210 13.31 9.10 -14.54
N GLU A 211 14.34 8.63 -15.25
CA GLU A 211 15.68 9.22 -15.23
C GLU A 211 15.70 10.70 -15.66
N GLU A 212 15.01 11.04 -16.75
CA GLU A 212 14.85 12.43 -17.25
C GLU A 212 14.19 13.35 -16.20
N ASN A 213 13.41 12.79 -15.30
CA ASN A 213 12.69 13.54 -14.24
C ASN A 213 13.27 13.36 -12.84
N GLY A 214 14.37 12.61 -12.68
CA GLY A 214 15.01 12.34 -11.40
C GLY A 214 14.16 11.43 -10.49
N ILE A 215 13.38 10.53 -11.09
CA ILE A 215 12.50 9.57 -10.43
C ILE A 215 13.00 8.15 -10.75
N ARG A 216 13.52 7.45 -9.75
CA ARG A 216 13.93 6.05 -9.87
C ARG A 216 12.71 5.12 -9.99
N ILE A 217 12.70 4.28 -11.00
CA ILE A 217 11.64 3.28 -11.17
C ILE A 217 11.97 2.05 -10.35
N MET A 218 10.98 1.60 -9.57
CA MET A 218 11.03 0.40 -8.76
C MET A 218 9.94 -0.58 -9.22
N THR A 219 10.20 -1.88 -9.14
CA THR A 219 9.18 -2.88 -9.45
C THR A 219 8.63 -3.57 -8.19
N CYS A 220 7.38 -4.02 -8.25
CA CYS A 220 6.73 -4.74 -7.17
C CYS A 220 6.40 -6.18 -7.60
N CYS A 221 7.31 -7.13 -7.32
CA CYS A 221 7.16 -8.55 -7.67
C CYS A 221 7.03 -8.83 -9.17
N GLU A 222 7.78 -8.08 -10.00
CA GLU A 222 7.71 -8.17 -11.46
C GLU A 222 8.91 -8.92 -12.09
N GLY A 223 9.73 -9.59 -11.27
CA GLY A 223 10.98 -10.20 -11.76
C GLY A 223 12.11 -9.18 -11.90
N ASN A 224 13.18 -9.57 -12.58
CA ASN A 224 14.40 -8.76 -12.73
C ASN A 224 14.63 -8.30 -14.17
N GLU A 225 13.69 -8.48 -15.07
CA GLU A 225 13.85 -8.22 -16.51
C GLU A 225 14.13 -6.74 -16.83
N LEU A 226 13.75 -5.85 -15.91
CA LEU A 226 14.00 -4.40 -16.05
C LEU A 226 15.30 -3.92 -15.40
N GLU A 227 15.97 -4.76 -14.59
CA GLU A 227 17.22 -4.42 -13.91
C GLU A 227 18.34 -3.97 -14.90
N PRO A 228 18.56 -4.65 -16.06
CA PRO A 228 19.55 -4.22 -17.03
C PRO A 228 19.29 -2.84 -17.65
N TYR A 229 18.08 -2.31 -17.50
CA TYR A 229 17.68 -1.00 -18.02
C TYR A 229 17.66 0.09 -16.95
N GLY A 230 18.04 -0.22 -15.70
CA GLY A 230 18.15 0.74 -14.61
C GLY A 230 16.99 0.76 -13.60
N ALA A 231 16.02 -0.15 -13.72
CA ALA A 231 14.99 -0.29 -12.71
C ALA A 231 15.53 -0.94 -11.43
N ASP A 232 14.99 -0.55 -10.29
CA ASP A 232 15.22 -1.20 -9.02
C ASP A 232 14.22 -2.36 -8.84
N CYS A 233 14.70 -3.57 -9.04
CA CYS A 233 13.90 -4.79 -8.91
C CYS A 233 14.00 -5.41 -7.50
N GLY A 234 14.59 -4.72 -6.54
CA GLY A 234 14.79 -5.21 -5.16
C GLY A 234 13.51 -5.31 -4.33
N GLY A 235 12.43 -4.66 -4.74
CA GLY A 235 11.14 -4.63 -4.02
C GLY A 235 10.73 -3.22 -3.61
N CYS A 236 9.44 -3.03 -3.41
CA CYS A 236 8.87 -1.70 -3.25
C CYS A 236 8.89 -1.15 -1.80
N MET A 237 8.99 -2.01 -0.78
CA MET A 237 9.01 -1.61 0.64
C MET A 237 10.05 -2.45 1.40
N THR A 238 11.30 -2.39 0.92
CA THR A 238 12.42 -3.08 1.56
C THR A 238 12.87 -2.36 2.82
N GLN A 239 13.72 -3.00 3.62
CA GLN A 239 14.34 -2.36 4.78
C GLN A 239 15.05 -1.07 4.38
N GLU A 240 15.82 -1.07 3.30
CA GLU A 240 16.57 0.09 2.80
C GLU A 240 15.64 1.25 2.41
N VAL A 241 14.51 0.96 1.76
CA VAL A 241 13.51 1.99 1.40
C VAL A 241 12.91 2.64 2.65
N ILE A 242 12.66 1.84 3.69
CA ILE A 242 12.11 2.34 4.94
C ILE A 242 13.18 3.15 5.68
N GLU A 243 14.40 2.63 5.82
CA GLU A 243 15.51 3.30 6.49
C GLU A 243 15.81 4.67 5.85
N GLU A 244 15.84 4.76 4.52
CA GLU A 244 16.04 6.03 3.82
C GLU A 244 14.89 7.01 4.09
N ALA A 245 13.64 6.52 4.08
CA ALA A 245 12.47 7.37 4.32
C ALA A 245 12.41 7.90 5.75
N ILE A 246 12.75 7.07 6.73
CA ILE A 246 12.68 7.46 8.16
C ILE A 246 13.97 8.12 8.67
N GLY A 247 15.09 7.95 7.97
CA GLY A 247 16.40 8.49 8.36
C GLY A 247 17.06 7.73 9.51
N GLU A 248 16.68 6.46 9.74
CA GLU A 248 17.17 5.60 10.81
C GLU A 248 17.49 4.21 10.29
N TYR A 249 18.43 3.52 10.92
CA TYR A 249 18.74 2.12 10.63
C TYR A 249 17.88 1.18 11.46
N LEU A 250 17.51 0.05 10.86
CA LEU A 250 16.70 -0.97 11.50
C LEU A 250 17.50 -2.27 11.70
N LYS A 251 17.50 -2.82 12.90
CA LYS A 251 18.03 -4.17 13.20
C LYS A 251 16.93 -5.22 13.05
N VAL A 252 16.46 -5.42 11.82
CA VAL A 252 15.37 -6.37 11.55
C VAL A 252 15.92 -7.79 11.59
N PRO A 253 15.31 -8.72 12.38
CA PRO A 253 15.70 -10.13 12.36
C PRO A 253 15.52 -10.73 10.97
N ALA A 254 16.41 -11.64 10.59
CA ALA A 254 16.35 -12.32 9.29
C ALA A 254 14.96 -12.93 9.05
N GLN A 255 14.31 -12.54 7.95
CA GLN A 255 13.01 -13.08 7.59
C GLN A 255 13.12 -14.53 7.14
N LYS A 256 12.34 -15.41 7.76
CA LYS A 256 12.33 -16.83 7.39
C LYS A 256 11.55 -17.12 6.11
N LYS A 257 10.60 -16.27 5.69
CA LYS A 257 9.79 -16.45 4.46
C LYS A 257 9.25 -15.11 3.95
N ASN A 258 9.21 -14.97 2.64
CA ASN A 258 8.56 -13.86 1.96
C ASN A 258 7.03 -14.04 1.95
N ILE A 259 6.28 -12.95 1.81
CA ILE A 259 4.81 -12.94 1.83
C ILE A 259 4.26 -13.60 0.57
N ARG A 260 4.89 -13.34 -0.55
CA ARG A 260 4.67 -14.01 -1.82
C ARG A 260 6.03 -14.22 -2.51
N GLU A 261 6.07 -15.13 -3.46
CA GLU A 261 7.26 -15.38 -4.25
C GLU A 261 7.77 -14.08 -4.89
N GLY A 262 9.06 -13.81 -4.78
CA GLY A 262 9.69 -12.58 -5.26
C GLY A 262 9.52 -11.33 -4.37
N CYS A 263 8.68 -11.35 -3.32
CA CYS A 263 8.48 -10.20 -2.44
C CYS A 263 9.58 -10.10 -1.37
N ARG A 264 10.25 -8.95 -1.29
CA ARG A 264 11.26 -8.63 -0.27
C ARG A 264 10.81 -7.54 0.72
N CYS A 265 9.51 -7.21 0.70
CA CYS A 265 8.98 -6.12 1.53
C CYS A 265 9.00 -6.47 3.02
N LEU A 266 9.37 -5.48 3.84
CA LEU A 266 9.12 -5.49 5.28
C LEU A 266 7.66 -5.11 5.51
N LEU A 267 6.77 -6.10 5.60
CA LEU A 267 5.38 -5.82 5.92
C LEU A 267 5.14 -5.87 7.42
N GLY A 268 4.51 -4.82 7.91
CA GLY A 268 4.05 -4.71 9.28
C GLY A 268 2.60 -5.15 9.47
N ALA A 269 2.00 -4.70 10.57
CA ALA A 269 0.60 -4.92 10.86
C ALA A 269 -0.29 -4.02 10.01
N ASP A 270 -1.17 -4.59 9.21
CA ASP A 270 -2.20 -3.83 8.50
C ASP A 270 -3.44 -3.63 9.39
N ILE A 271 -3.82 -2.39 9.61
CA ILE A 271 -4.95 -2.01 10.47
C ILE A 271 -6.26 -1.78 9.69
N GLY A 272 -6.26 -2.01 8.38
CA GLY A 272 -7.44 -1.93 7.54
C GLY A 272 -8.36 -3.14 7.64
N VAL A 273 -9.53 -3.04 7.02
CA VAL A 273 -10.53 -4.10 6.92
C VAL A 273 -10.92 -4.29 5.45
N TYR A 274 -10.98 -5.54 5.00
CA TYR A 274 -11.46 -5.87 3.66
C TYR A 274 -12.91 -5.41 3.44
N ASN A 275 -13.27 -5.14 2.19
CA ASN A 275 -14.61 -4.69 1.79
C ASN A 275 -15.02 -3.39 2.50
N THR A 276 -14.13 -2.41 2.58
CA THR A 276 -14.43 -1.08 3.18
C THR A 276 -13.93 0.09 2.35
N CYS A 277 -13.04 -0.14 1.37
CA CYS A 277 -12.53 0.90 0.50
C CYS A 277 -13.62 1.39 -0.48
N GLY A 278 -13.88 2.69 -0.47
CA GLY A 278 -14.95 3.31 -1.27
C GLY A 278 -14.57 3.67 -2.70
N HIS A 279 -13.33 3.42 -3.16
CA HIS A 279 -12.88 3.82 -4.50
C HIS A 279 -13.56 3.06 -5.64
N GLY A 280 -13.98 1.81 -5.41
CA GLY A 280 -14.70 1.00 -6.40
C GLY A 280 -13.87 0.55 -7.60
N CYS A 281 -12.54 0.56 -7.51
CA CYS A 281 -11.64 0.14 -8.60
C CYS A 281 -11.97 -1.29 -9.06
N LEU A 282 -12.14 -1.51 -10.37
CA LEU A 282 -12.55 -2.80 -10.92
C LEU A 282 -11.51 -3.91 -10.68
N TYR A 283 -10.24 -3.56 -10.65
CA TYR A 283 -9.12 -4.49 -10.43
C TYR A 283 -8.82 -4.77 -8.94
N CYS A 284 -9.64 -4.24 -8.01
CA CYS A 284 -9.33 -4.29 -6.59
C CYS A 284 -9.38 -5.71 -6.02
N TYR A 285 -8.28 -6.15 -5.40
CA TYR A 285 -8.21 -7.42 -4.69
C TYR A 285 -8.83 -7.36 -3.28
N ALA A 286 -8.94 -6.16 -2.68
CA ALA A 286 -9.37 -5.98 -1.30
C ALA A 286 -10.89 -5.92 -1.13
N ASN A 287 -11.62 -5.54 -2.17
CA ASN A 287 -13.08 -5.51 -2.17
C ASN A 287 -13.65 -6.74 -2.89
N TYR A 288 -14.69 -7.33 -2.33
CA TYR A 288 -15.41 -8.42 -2.97
C TYR A 288 -16.43 -7.88 -3.99
N ASP A 289 -17.29 -6.99 -3.52
CA ASP A 289 -18.27 -6.26 -4.31
C ASP A 289 -18.67 -4.95 -3.63
N ARG A 290 -19.47 -4.14 -4.32
CA ARG A 290 -19.93 -2.85 -3.82
C ARG A 290 -20.89 -2.98 -2.65
N GLU A 291 -21.77 -3.96 -2.66
CA GLU A 291 -22.79 -4.17 -1.61
C GLU A 291 -22.11 -4.47 -0.27
N SER A 292 -21.10 -5.33 -0.28
CA SER A 292 -20.28 -5.64 0.90
C SER A 292 -19.58 -4.39 1.46
N VAL A 293 -19.07 -3.53 0.57
CA VAL A 293 -18.45 -2.26 0.98
C VAL A 293 -19.46 -1.33 1.62
N GLU A 294 -20.61 -1.12 0.98
CA GLU A 294 -21.67 -0.26 1.50
C GLU A 294 -22.23 -0.79 2.83
N PHE A 295 -22.39 -2.12 2.95
CA PHE A 295 -22.81 -2.76 4.19
C PHE A 295 -21.82 -2.50 5.32
N ASN A 296 -20.54 -2.83 5.13
CA ASN A 296 -19.51 -2.67 6.16
C ASN A 296 -19.35 -1.22 6.59
N ARG A 297 -19.38 -0.28 5.66
CA ARG A 297 -19.22 1.16 5.96
C ARG A 297 -20.35 1.72 6.83
N LYS A 298 -21.55 1.13 6.84
CA LYS A 298 -22.64 1.51 7.76
C LYS A 298 -22.30 1.28 9.24
N TYR A 299 -21.37 0.35 9.51
CA TYR A 299 -20.92 0.02 10.87
C TYR A 299 -19.63 0.74 11.27
N HIS A 300 -19.17 1.67 10.44
CA HIS A 300 -18.02 2.51 10.81
C HIS A 300 -18.45 3.55 11.86
N ASP A 301 -17.71 3.57 12.96
CA ASP A 301 -17.78 4.63 13.98
C ASP A 301 -16.40 5.20 14.20
N ARG A 302 -16.23 6.49 13.94
CA ARG A 302 -14.95 7.20 14.11
C ARG A 302 -14.40 7.17 15.54
N ARG A 303 -15.24 6.83 16.54
CA ARG A 303 -14.84 6.72 17.96
C ARG A 303 -14.50 5.29 18.36
N SER A 304 -14.93 4.29 17.60
CA SER A 304 -14.62 2.89 17.89
C SER A 304 -13.12 2.62 17.79
N PRO A 305 -12.54 1.80 18.68
CA PRO A 305 -11.17 1.33 18.53
C PRO A 305 -10.99 0.37 17.33
N LEU A 306 -12.06 -0.23 16.83
CA LEU A 306 -12.11 -1.01 15.59
C LEU A 306 -12.49 -0.12 14.42
N LEU A 307 -11.92 -0.37 13.23
CA LEU A 307 -12.29 0.36 12.01
C LEU A 307 -13.77 0.17 11.67
N ILE A 308 -14.27 -1.05 11.85
CA ILE A 308 -15.67 -1.43 11.60
C ILE A 308 -16.24 -2.12 12.83
N GLY A 309 -17.41 -1.66 13.25
CA GLY A 309 -18.14 -2.21 14.38
C GLY A 309 -17.56 -1.87 15.75
N HIS A 310 -17.96 -2.62 16.75
CA HIS A 310 -17.57 -2.47 18.15
C HIS A 310 -17.14 -3.82 18.72
N LEU A 311 -16.51 -3.80 19.90
CA LEU A 311 -16.26 -5.01 20.68
C LEU A 311 -17.56 -5.61 21.18
N ASN A 312 -17.70 -6.91 21.00
CA ASN A 312 -18.81 -7.67 21.56
C ASN A 312 -18.42 -8.26 22.92
N ARG A 313 -19.43 -8.51 23.75
CA ARG A 313 -19.22 -9.15 25.05
C ARG A 313 -18.63 -10.56 24.86
N GLY A 314 -17.48 -10.82 25.48
CA GLY A 314 -16.80 -12.12 25.42
C GLY A 314 -15.73 -12.24 24.34
N GLU A 315 -15.51 -11.23 23.48
CA GLU A 315 -14.38 -11.22 22.56
C GLU A 315 -13.05 -11.05 23.30
N ILE A 316 -12.05 -11.80 22.89
CA ILE A 316 -10.72 -11.80 23.52
C ILE A 316 -9.80 -10.85 22.76
N VAL A 317 -9.35 -9.82 23.45
CA VAL A 317 -8.33 -8.89 22.93
C VAL A 317 -6.97 -9.34 23.43
N LYS A 318 -6.03 -9.57 22.50
CA LYS A 318 -4.62 -9.88 22.79
C LYS A 318 -3.76 -8.66 22.50
N GLU A 319 -2.84 -8.34 23.40
CA GLU A 319 -1.82 -7.32 23.14
C GLU A 319 -0.83 -7.80 22.08
N ALA A 320 -0.53 -6.97 21.10
CA ALA A 320 0.55 -7.22 20.16
C ALA A 320 1.90 -7.11 20.87
N ARG A 321 2.82 -8.02 20.54
CA ARG A 321 4.21 -7.84 20.92
C ARG A 321 4.81 -6.77 20.02
N GLN A 322 5.18 -5.64 20.60
CA GLN A 322 5.70 -4.48 19.88
C GLN A 322 7.02 -4.06 20.48
N GLU A 323 8.08 -4.13 19.69
CA GLU A 323 9.42 -3.72 20.05
C GLU A 323 10.03 -2.99 18.86
N SER A 324 10.58 -1.82 19.07
CA SER A 324 11.25 -1.04 18.03
C SER A 324 12.52 -1.75 17.56
N TYR A 325 12.73 -1.74 16.25
CA TYR A 325 13.97 -2.22 15.61
C TYR A 325 14.93 -1.10 15.25
N VAL A 326 14.63 0.14 15.61
CA VAL A 326 15.55 1.25 15.37
C VAL A 326 16.85 1.02 16.11
N ASP A 327 17.97 1.07 15.38
CA ASP A 327 19.30 0.96 15.93
C ASP A 327 19.78 2.31 16.43
N TYR A 328 19.64 2.54 17.74
CA TYR A 328 20.12 3.76 18.40
C TYR A 328 21.64 3.79 18.63
N GLN A 329 22.40 2.78 18.18
CA GLN A 329 23.85 2.85 18.28
C GLN A 329 24.39 3.89 17.30
N LEU A 330 25.02 4.94 17.84
CA LEU A 330 25.74 5.92 17.04
C LEU A 330 26.79 5.21 16.20
N ARG A 331 26.59 5.20 14.87
CA ARG A 331 27.66 4.81 13.96
C ARG A 331 28.63 5.98 13.86
N LEU A 332 29.84 5.82 14.40
CA LEU A 332 30.89 6.83 14.39
C LEU A 332 31.64 6.93 13.04
N PHE A 333 30.97 6.55 11.91
CA PHE A 333 31.60 6.62 10.60
C PHE A 333 30.63 7.11 9.53
#